data_7efcec6ddd86c90a765b4023c0681572
#
_entry.id   7efcec6ddd86c90a765b4023c0681572
#
_cell.length_a   1.000
_cell.length_b   1.000
_cell.length_c   1.000
_cell.angle_alpha   90.00
_cell.angle_beta   90.00
_cell.angle_gamma   90.00
#
_symmetry.space_group_name_H-M   'P 1'
#
loop_
_entity.id
_entity.type
_entity.pdbx_description
1 polymer ?
#
loop_
_entity_poly.entity_id
_entity_poly.type
_entity_poly.pdbx_seq_one_letter_code
_entity_poly.pdbx_strand_id
1 'polypeptide(L)' 'SQTPKGLNEQGVNELKKAGFYKATNKTLNSILKRLNKV' A
#
# COMPACT_ATOMS: atom_id res chain seq x y z
N SER A 1 26.43 7.84 16.24
CA SER A 1 26.32 6.94 15.14
C SER A 1 24.86 6.76 14.73
N GLN A 2 24.64 6.51 13.48
CA GLN A 2 23.30 6.33 12.98
C GLN A 2 22.72 5.05 13.50
N THR A 3 21.48 5.13 13.91
CA THR A 3 20.80 3.95 14.40
C THR A 3 20.16 3.23 13.23
N PRO A 4 20.48 1.95 13.06
CA PRO A 4 19.78 1.16 12.05
C PRO A 4 18.28 1.16 12.27
N LYS A 5 17.89 1.45 13.49
CA LYS A 5 16.47 1.46 13.85
C LYS A 5 15.69 2.48 13.06
N GLY A 6 16.26 3.67 12.84
CA GLY A 6 15.57 4.69 12.07
C GLY A 6 15.35 4.27 10.63
N LEU A 7 16.37 3.65 10.03
CA LEU A 7 16.25 3.16 8.68
C LEU A 7 15.24 2.03 8.57
N ASN A 8 15.22 1.15 9.55
CA ASN A 8 14.26 0.06 9.55
C ASN A 8 12.84 0.58 9.65
N GLU A 9 12.62 1.56 10.53
CA GLU A 9 11.31 2.14 10.68
C GLU A 9 10.85 2.80 9.39
N GLN A 10 11.73 3.52 8.75
CA GLN A 10 11.41 4.16 7.48
C GLN A 10 11.02 3.11 6.44
N GLY A 11 11.81 2.05 6.33
CA GLY A 11 11.53 1.00 5.38
C GLY A 11 10.19 0.34 5.64
N VAL A 12 9.91 0.03 6.90
CA VAL A 12 8.64 -0.59 7.27
C VAL A 12 7.48 0.33 6.93
N ASN A 13 7.61 1.62 7.26
CA ASN A 13 6.54 2.57 6.97
C ASN A 13 6.29 2.71 5.48
N GLU A 14 7.36 2.74 4.69
CA GLU A 14 7.21 2.86 3.26
C GLU A 14 6.56 1.61 2.66
N LEU A 15 6.93 0.45 3.17
CA LEU A 15 6.32 -0.79 2.72
C LEU A 15 4.84 -0.85 3.07
N LYS A 16 4.48 -0.39 4.26
CA LYS A 16 3.08 -0.35 4.66
C LYS A 16 2.28 0.57 3.76
N LYS A 17 2.82 1.74 3.44
CA LYS A 17 2.14 2.67 2.55
C LYS A 17 1.97 2.08 1.16
N ALA A 18 3.01 1.46 0.65
CA ALA A 18 2.94 0.84 -0.68
C ALA A 18 1.90 -0.27 -0.70
N GLY A 19 1.86 -1.08 0.35
CA GLY A 19 0.86 -2.14 0.46
C GLY A 19 -0.55 -1.58 0.55
N PHE A 20 -0.72 -0.49 1.27
CA PHE A 20 -2.02 0.15 1.39
C PHE A 20 -2.49 0.67 0.02
N TYR A 21 -1.62 1.35 -0.71
CA TYR A 21 -1.96 1.83 -2.04
C TYR A 21 -2.32 0.70 -2.98
N LYS A 22 -1.53 -0.35 -2.96
CA LYS A 22 -1.76 -1.49 -3.83
C LYS A 22 -3.10 -2.14 -3.52
N ALA A 23 -3.39 -2.34 -2.24
CA ALA A 23 -4.64 -2.95 -1.83
C ALA A 23 -5.82 -2.06 -2.18
N THR A 24 -5.68 -0.75 -1.97
CA THR A 24 -6.74 0.20 -2.28
C THR A 24 -7.03 0.21 -3.78
N ASN A 25 -6.01 0.26 -4.61
CA ASN A 25 -6.19 0.25 -6.05
C ASN A 25 -6.85 -1.03 -6.52
N LYS A 26 -6.43 -2.14 -5.95
CA LYS A 26 -7.01 -3.43 -6.31
C LYS A 26 -8.50 -3.46 -5.97
N THR A 27 -8.85 -2.95 -4.81
CA THR A 27 -10.24 -2.93 -4.37
C THR A 27 -11.08 -2.02 -5.26
N LEU A 28 -10.57 -0.83 -5.57
CA LEU A 28 -11.28 0.08 -6.44
C LEU A 28 -11.49 -0.50 -7.82
N ASN A 29 -10.48 -1.18 -8.35
CA ASN A 29 -10.61 -1.82 -9.65
C ASN A 29 -11.66 -2.91 -9.62
N SER A 30 -11.73 -3.67 -8.54
CA SER A 30 -12.75 -4.70 -8.39
C SER A 30 -14.14 -4.10 -8.39
N ILE A 31 -14.32 -2.99 -7.67
CA ILE A 31 -15.60 -2.32 -7.60
C ILE A 31 -16.00 -1.79 -8.99
N LEU A 32 -15.05 -1.16 -9.67
CA LEU A 32 -15.33 -0.63 -11.00
C LEU A 32 -15.73 -1.72 -11.98
N LYS A 33 -15.05 -2.85 -11.91
CA LYS A 33 -15.41 -3.99 -12.76
C LYS A 33 -16.83 -4.45 -12.48
N ARG A 34 -17.19 -4.48 -11.23
CA ARG A 34 -18.53 -4.93 -10.85
C ARG A 34 -19.59 -3.96 -11.37
N LEU A 35 -19.32 -2.68 -11.28
CA LEU A 35 -20.24 -1.67 -11.77
C LEU A 35 -20.39 -1.75 -13.30
N ASN A 36 -19.29 -2.00 -13.98
CA ASN A 36 -19.32 -2.08 -15.44
C ASN A 36 -20.05 -3.32 -15.93
N LYS A 37 -20.16 -4.34 -15.12
CA LYS A 37 -20.84 -5.55 -15.49
C LYS A 37 -22.35 -5.39 -15.51
N VAL A 38 -22.80 -4.43 -14.79
CA VAL A 38 -24.25 -4.15 -14.74
C VAL A 38 -24.68 -3.47 -16.03
#